data_e6ca3571b6572d8a39b0dccbd653d78f
#
_entry.id   e6ca3571b6572d8a39b0dccbd653d78f
#
_cell.length_a   1.000
_cell.length_b   1.000
_cell.length_c   1.000
_cell.angle_alpha   90.00
_cell.angle_beta   90.00
_cell.angle_gamma   90.00
#
_symmetry.space_group_name_H-M   'P 1'
#
loop_
_entity.id
_entity.type
_entity.pdbx_description
1 polymer ?
#
loop_
_entity_poly.entity_id
_entity_poly.type
_entity_poly.pdbx_seq_one_letter_code
_entity_poly.pdbx_strand_id
1 'polypeptide(L)'
;DMGLLTSSSIVRFGRYITFAIDAIGIDLIWGYTGILSLGHGIYFCLGAYGMAMYLLLQKTGGKITDFMQRGGFTELPWFWKPFNSLPLSIILMIAVPTLIAWVIGYFIFKSRVKGVYFSIISQALTWAMYTLFNGLQPYTNGTNGITGIDTIIGSYYNPNNIKILFYVA
;
A
#
# COMPACT_ATOMS: atom_id res chain seq x y z
N ASP A 1 -27.89 21.79 3.91
CA ASP A 1 -26.45 22.13 3.97
C ASP A 1 -25.89 21.98 5.37
N MET A 2 -25.60 20.75 5.76
CA MET A 2 -24.68 20.56 6.90
C MET A 2 -23.25 20.61 6.35
N GLY A 3 -22.78 21.84 6.06
CA GLY A 3 -21.47 22.13 5.48
C GLY A 3 -20.31 22.05 6.47
N LEU A 4 -20.27 21.05 7.33
CA LEU A 4 -19.23 20.93 8.34
C LEU A 4 -17.92 20.33 7.85
N LEU A 5 -17.90 19.69 6.68
CA LEU A 5 -16.67 19.06 6.16
C LEU A 5 -16.40 19.51 4.72
N THR A 6 -15.37 20.33 4.56
CA THR A 6 -14.79 20.63 3.26
C THR A 6 -14.16 19.35 2.69
N SER A 7 -14.15 19.17 1.36
CA SER A 7 -13.56 17.99 0.71
C SER A 7 -12.11 17.72 1.17
N SER A 8 -11.33 18.75 1.44
CA SER A 8 -9.98 18.64 2.02
C SER A 8 -9.97 18.10 3.46
N SER A 9 -11.03 18.34 4.24
CA SER A 9 -11.15 17.80 5.60
C SER A 9 -11.48 16.31 5.56
N ILE A 10 -12.35 15.88 4.65
CA ILE A 10 -12.70 14.45 4.47
C ILE A 10 -11.46 13.65 4.10
N VAL A 11 -10.64 14.12 3.17
CA VAL A 11 -9.38 13.45 2.79
C VAL A 11 -8.43 13.35 3.98
N ARG A 12 -8.34 14.40 4.81
CA ARG A 12 -7.52 14.36 6.03
C ARG A 12 -8.04 13.35 7.05
N PHE A 13 -9.35 13.33 7.30
CA PHE A 13 -9.96 12.34 8.19
C PHE A 13 -9.75 10.91 7.70
N GLY A 14 -9.92 10.64 6.40
CA GLY A 14 -9.61 9.33 5.82
C GLY A 14 -8.17 8.89 6.09
N ARG A 15 -7.21 9.81 5.92
CA ARG A 15 -5.80 9.56 6.23
C ARG A 15 -5.58 9.24 7.71
N TYR A 16 -6.22 9.96 8.62
CA TYR A 16 -6.10 9.69 10.06
C TYR A 16 -6.70 8.33 10.45
N ILE A 17 -7.83 7.95 9.87
CA ILE A 17 -8.43 6.61 10.07
C ILE A 17 -7.47 5.51 9.60
N THR A 18 -6.85 5.70 8.44
CA THR A 18 -5.88 4.75 7.90
C THR A 18 -4.68 4.57 8.81
N PHE A 19 -4.14 5.66 9.35
CA PHE A 19 -3.05 5.59 10.33
C PHE A 19 -3.50 5.00 11.67
N ALA A 20 -4.74 5.21 12.08
CA ALA A 20 -5.29 4.61 13.30
C ALA A 20 -5.39 3.07 13.16
N ILE A 21 -5.78 2.56 12.00
CA ILE A 21 -5.80 1.12 11.73
C ILE A 21 -4.38 0.52 11.81
N ASP A 22 -3.40 1.19 11.21
CA ASP A 22 -1.99 0.76 11.28
C ASP A 22 -1.47 0.78 12.73
N ALA A 23 -1.79 1.83 13.49
CA ALA A 23 -1.42 1.94 14.90
C ALA A 23 -2.04 0.83 15.76
N ILE A 24 -3.30 0.47 15.54
CA ILE A 24 -3.96 -0.65 16.23
C ILE A 24 -3.22 -1.97 15.92
N GLY A 25 -2.79 -2.18 14.68
CA GLY A 25 -2.00 -3.35 14.30
C GLY A 25 -0.68 -3.43 15.07
N ILE A 26 0.02 -2.32 15.23
CA ILE A 26 1.27 -2.24 16.01
C ILE A 26 1.00 -2.51 17.49
N ASP A 27 -0.06 -1.89 18.05
CA ASP A 27 -0.44 -2.04 19.44
C ASP A 27 -0.82 -3.48 19.80
N LEU A 28 -1.56 -4.15 18.92
CA LEU A 28 -1.89 -5.58 19.08
C LEU A 28 -0.63 -6.45 19.16
N ILE A 29 0.33 -6.25 18.26
CA ILE A 29 1.58 -7.01 18.27
C ILE A 29 2.32 -6.74 19.59
N TRP A 30 2.49 -5.46 19.95
CA TRP A 30 3.21 -5.09 21.16
C TRP A 30 2.50 -5.55 22.44
N GLY A 31 1.19 -5.37 22.52
CA GLY A 31 0.39 -5.75 23.68
C GLY A 31 0.38 -7.26 23.95
N TYR A 32 0.28 -8.10 22.92
CA TYR A 32 0.23 -9.56 23.10
C TYR A 32 1.61 -10.21 23.17
N THR A 33 2.60 -9.69 22.47
CA THR A 33 3.92 -10.34 22.37
C THR A 33 5.01 -9.63 23.13
N GLY A 34 4.79 -8.39 23.56
CA GLY A 34 5.81 -7.53 24.16
C GLY A 34 6.93 -7.15 23.18
N ILE A 35 6.73 -7.37 21.88
CA ILE A 35 7.73 -7.13 20.83
C ILE A 35 7.28 -5.95 19.97
N LEU A 36 8.06 -4.88 19.94
CA LEU A 36 7.79 -3.72 19.10
C LEU A 36 8.22 -4.01 17.65
N SER A 37 7.26 -4.04 16.74
CA SER A 37 7.52 -4.16 15.31
C SER A 37 7.64 -2.78 14.66
N LEU A 38 8.86 -2.42 14.21
CA LEU A 38 9.11 -1.18 13.48
C LEU A 38 8.99 -1.36 11.95
N GLY A 39 8.63 -2.57 11.52
CA GLY A 39 8.46 -2.92 10.11
C GLY A 39 7.00 -3.02 9.65
N HIS A 40 6.03 -2.68 10.50
CA HIS A 40 4.61 -2.89 10.18
C HIS A 40 4.16 -2.13 8.93
N GLY A 41 4.65 -0.90 8.77
CA GLY A 41 4.34 -0.06 7.62
C GLY A 41 4.71 -0.65 6.25
N ILE A 42 5.64 -1.65 6.17
CA ILE A 42 5.96 -2.34 4.91
C ILE A 42 4.72 -3.03 4.34
N TYR A 43 4.03 -3.79 5.18
CA TYR A 43 2.87 -4.59 4.76
C TYR A 43 1.72 -3.68 4.35
N PHE A 44 1.54 -2.58 5.07
CA PHE A 44 0.59 -1.53 4.76
C PHE A 44 0.91 -0.88 3.39
N CYS A 45 2.17 -0.49 3.15
CA CYS A 45 2.61 0.07 1.88
C CYS A 45 2.43 -0.89 0.71
N LEU A 46 2.73 -2.17 0.87
CA LEU A 46 2.54 -3.17 -0.18
C LEU A 46 1.09 -3.29 -0.62
N GLY A 47 0.15 -3.32 0.35
CA GLY A 47 -1.28 -3.29 0.07
C GLY A 47 -1.70 -2.02 -0.66
N ALA A 48 -1.25 -0.86 -0.19
CA ALA A 48 -1.52 0.44 -0.80
C ALA A 48 -0.99 0.54 -2.24
N TYR A 49 0.21 0.01 -2.52
CA TYR A 49 0.78 -0.06 -3.86
C TYR A 49 -0.08 -0.91 -4.80
N GLY A 50 -0.59 -2.06 -4.33
CA GLY A 50 -1.49 -2.89 -5.11
C GLY A 50 -2.76 -2.16 -5.54
N MET A 51 -3.40 -1.44 -4.61
CA MET A 51 -4.60 -0.64 -4.91
C MET A 51 -4.28 0.53 -5.84
N ALA A 52 -3.21 1.26 -5.57
CA ALA A 52 -2.79 2.38 -6.40
C ALA A 52 -2.49 1.93 -7.84
N MET A 53 -1.87 0.76 -8.02
CA MET A 53 -1.59 0.19 -9.33
C MET A 53 -2.87 -0.23 -10.05
N TYR A 54 -3.83 -0.85 -9.36
CA TYR A 54 -5.13 -1.15 -9.92
C TYR A 54 -5.82 0.12 -10.45
N LEU A 55 -5.89 1.18 -9.64
CA LEU A 55 -6.53 2.44 -10.04
C LEU A 55 -5.84 3.08 -11.23
N LEU A 56 -4.51 3.03 -11.26
CA LEU A 56 -3.74 3.56 -12.39
C LEU A 56 -3.94 2.76 -13.67
N LEU A 57 -4.01 1.43 -13.59
CA LEU A 57 -4.31 0.56 -14.72
C LEU A 57 -5.73 0.77 -15.25
N GLN A 58 -6.71 1.04 -14.40
CA GLN A 58 -8.06 1.42 -14.83
C GLN A 58 -8.04 2.71 -15.65
N LYS A 59 -7.27 3.72 -15.23
CA LYS A 59 -7.09 4.97 -15.97
C LYS A 59 -6.48 4.76 -17.35
N THR A 60 -5.48 3.89 -17.46
CA THR A 60 -4.78 3.61 -18.72
C THR A 60 -5.47 2.56 -19.60
N GLY A 61 -6.63 2.04 -19.17
CA GLY A 61 -7.33 0.96 -19.89
C GLY A 61 -6.52 -0.33 -19.96
N GLY A 62 -5.77 -0.66 -18.90
CA GLY A 62 -4.92 -1.85 -18.84
C GLY A 62 -3.62 -1.76 -19.64
N LYS A 63 -3.31 -0.58 -20.17
CA LYS A 63 -2.06 -0.32 -20.91
C LYS A 63 -0.93 0.05 -19.96
N ILE A 64 0.27 0.11 -20.53
CA ILE A 64 1.47 0.53 -19.82
C ILE A 64 1.33 1.97 -19.27
N THR A 65 1.84 2.20 -18.08
CA THR A 65 1.78 3.49 -17.40
C THR A 65 2.93 4.41 -17.84
N ASP A 66 2.74 5.74 -17.72
CA ASP A 66 3.72 6.73 -18.19
C ASP A 66 5.11 6.56 -17.55
N PHE A 67 5.18 6.19 -16.28
CA PHE A 67 6.47 6.00 -15.61
C PHE A 67 7.20 4.73 -16.08
N MET A 68 6.45 3.69 -16.46
CA MET A 68 7.03 2.48 -17.06
C MET A 68 7.52 2.73 -18.47
N GLN A 69 6.78 3.52 -19.27
CA GLN A 69 7.24 3.95 -20.61
C GLN A 69 8.53 4.75 -20.52
N ARG A 70 8.63 5.68 -19.57
CA ARG A 70 9.87 6.42 -19.29
C ARG A 70 11.01 5.51 -18.83
N GLY A 71 10.68 4.40 -18.16
CA GLY A 71 11.63 3.36 -17.78
C GLY A 71 12.07 2.42 -18.91
N GLY A 72 11.58 2.63 -20.13
CA GLY A 72 11.95 1.83 -21.31
C GLY A 72 11.13 0.56 -21.52
N PHE A 73 10.04 0.35 -20.77
CA PHE A 73 9.15 -0.79 -20.99
C PHE A 73 8.22 -0.52 -22.15
N THR A 74 8.04 -1.53 -23.00
CA THR A 74 7.08 -1.53 -24.11
C THR A 74 5.79 -2.26 -23.76
N GLU A 75 5.86 -3.15 -22.77
CA GLU A 75 4.72 -3.94 -22.29
C GLU A 75 4.59 -3.90 -20.78
N LEU A 76 3.37 -4.15 -20.29
CA LEU A 76 3.10 -4.25 -18.87
C LEU A 76 3.81 -5.48 -18.28
N PRO A 77 4.63 -5.35 -17.21
CA PRO A 77 5.28 -6.45 -16.54
C PRO A 77 4.26 -7.51 -16.09
N TRP A 78 4.64 -8.79 -16.20
CA TRP A 78 3.75 -9.92 -15.94
C TRP A 78 3.10 -9.90 -14.55
N PHE A 79 3.81 -9.40 -13.53
CA PHE A 79 3.31 -9.34 -12.14
C PHE A 79 2.34 -8.18 -11.91
N TRP A 80 2.26 -7.18 -12.81
CA TRP A 80 1.25 -6.14 -12.76
C TRP A 80 -0.02 -6.48 -13.55
N LYS A 81 0.03 -7.43 -14.51
CA LYS A 81 -1.13 -7.84 -15.31
C LYS A 81 -2.35 -8.28 -14.47
N PRO A 82 -2.18 -9.03 -13.35
CA PRO A 82 -3.30 -9.44 -12.50
C PRO A 82 -4.06 -8.27 -11.85
N PHE A 83 -3.41 -7.12 -11.65
CA PHE A 83 -4.02 -5.92 -11.07
C PHE A 83 -4.97 -5.18 -12.01
N ASN A 84 -5.23 -5.71 -13.20
CA ASN A 84 -6.21 -5.14 -14.12
C ASN A 84 -7.68 -5.49 -13.77
N SER A 85 -7.92 -6.51 -12.94
CA SER A 85 -9.26 -6.89 -12.46
C SER A 85 -9.43 -6.57 -10.98
N LEU A 86 -10.56 -5.95 -10.61
CA LEU A 86 -10.85 -5.55 -9.23
C LEU A 86 -10.81 -6.72 -8.23
N PRO A 87 -11.53 -7.86 -8.47
CA PRO A 87 -11.54 -8.94 -7.50
C PRO A 87 -10.16 -9.55 -7.29
N LEU A 88 -9.38 -9.71 -8.35
CA LEU A 88 -8.03 -10.25 -8.26
C LEU A 88 -7.07 -9.27 -7.57
N SER A 89 -7.23 -7.98 -7.82
CA SER A 89 -6.46 -6.94 -7.13
C SER A 89 -6.70 -6.95 -5.63
N ILE A 90 -7.96 -7.07 -5.17
CA ILE A 90 -8.29 -7.14 -3.74
C ILE A 90 -7.66 -8.38 -3.10
N ILE A 91 -7.73 -9.54 -3.77
CA ILE A 91 -7.11 -10.77 -3.27
C ILE A 91 -5.59 -10.58 -3.15
N LEU A 92 -4.94 -10.03 -4.18
CA LEU A 92 -3.49 -9.84 -4.20
C LEU A 92 -3.02 -8.79 -3.20
N MET A 93 -3.78 -7.71 -2.97
CA MET A 93 -3.47 -6.69 -1.95
C MET A 93 -3.36 -7.29 -0.54
N ILE A 94 -4.13 -8.34 -0.26
CA ILE A 94 -4.11 -9.03 1.02
C ILE A 94 -3.09 -10.18 0.99
N ALA A 95 -3.09 -10.98 -0.07
CA ALA A 95 -2.25 -12.18 -0.19
C ALA A 95 -0.76 -11.85 -0.24
N VAL A 96 -0.34 -10.84 -0.99
CA VAL A 96 1.09 -10.50 -1.16
C VAL A 96 1.71 -10.02 0.16
N PRO A 97 1.17 -9.02 0.88
CA PRO A 97 1.71 -8.62 2.17
C PRO A 97 1.67 -9.75 3.20
N THR A 98 0.59 -10.54 3.23
CA THR A 98 0.44 -11.66 4.15
C THR A 98 1.50 -12.75 3.90
N LEU A 99 1.74 -13.10 2.65
CA LEU A 99 2.75 -14.10 2.28
C LEU A 99 4.16 -13.61 2.65
N ILE A 100 4.47 -12.35 2.38
CA ILE A 100 5.75 -11.75 2.75
C ILE A 100 5.90 -11.72 4.28
N ALA A 101 4.86 -11.32 5.01
CA ALA A 101 4.86 -11.33 6.47
C ALA A 101 5.06 -12.74 7.03
N TRP A 102 4.40 -13.73 6.43
CA TRP A 102 4.54 -15.13 6.82
C TRP A 102 5.97 -15.65 6.61
N VAL A 103 6.54 -15.42 5.44
CA VAL A 103 7.93 -15.86 5.13
C VAL A 103 8.91 -15.20 6.08
N ILE A 104 8.87 -13.89 6.23
CA ILE A 104 9.79 -13.14 7.10
C ILE A 104 9.60 -13.55 8.56
N GLY A 105 8.36 -13.63 9.02
CA GLY A 105 8.02 -14.06 10.37
C GLY A 105 8.52 -15.48 10.67
N TYR A 106 8.32 -16.42 9.73
CA TYR A 106 8.81 -17.77 9.87
C TYR A 106 10.33 -17.81 10.13
N PHE A 107 11.13 -17.12 9.33
CA PHE A 107 12.58 -17.11 9.51
C PHE A 107 13.01 -16.44 10.81
N ILE A 108 12.41 -15.31 11.18
CA ILE A 108 12.75 -14.58 12.39
C ILE A 108 12.40 -15.39 13.64
N PHE A 109 11.18 -15.95 13.71
CA PHE A 109 10.75 -16.71 14.89
C PHE A 109 11.45 -18.08 14.99
N LYS A 110 11.75 -18.73 13.87
CA LYS A 110 12.56 -19.95 13.84
C LYS A 110 13.96 -19.72 14.41
N SER A 111 14.54 -18.55 14.16
CA SER A 111 15.85 -18.14 14.69
C SER A 111 15.78 -17.71 16.16
N ARG A 112 14.62 -17.82 16.84
CA ARG A 112 14.41 -17.42 18.24
C ARG A 112 14.82 -16.01 18.56
N VAL A 113 14.72 -15.09 17.60
CA VAL A 113 14.98 -13.65 17.79
C VAL A 113 13.91 -13.07 18.71
N LYS A 114 14.33 -12.39 19.77
CA LYS A 114 13.42 -11.84 20.79
C LYS A 114 13.74 -10.38 21.10
N GLY A 115 12.71 -9.68 21.60
CA GLY A 115 12.85 -8.34 22.16
C GLY A 115 13.44 -7.32 21.18
N VAL A 116 14.45 -6.58 21.64
CA VAL A 116 15.07 -5.47 20.90
C VAL A 116 15.67 -5.89 19.55
N TYR A 117 16.20 -7.11 19.46
CA TYR A 117 16.78 -7.61 18.20
C TYR A 117 15.72 -7.74 17.10
N PHE A 118 14.48 -8.11 17.45
CA PHE A 118 13.37 -8.13 16.50
C PHE A 118 13.06 -6.71 15.97
N SER A 119 13.05 -5.72 16.86
CA SER A 119 12.81 -4.32 16.47
C SER A 119 13.88 -3.80 15.51
N ILE A 120 15.14 -4.13 15.77
CA ILE A 120 16.27 -3.74 14.90
C ILE A 120 16.15 -4.41 13.52
N ILE A 121 15.85 -5.71 13.47
CA ILE A 121 15.69 -6.46 12.21
C ILE A 121 14.49 -5.92 11.42
N SER A 122 13.37 -5.65 12.07
CA SER A 122 12.17 -5.11 11.41
C SER A 122 12.43 -3.71 10.85
N GLN A 123 13.20 -2.88 11.55
CA GLN A 123 13.62 -1.57 11.06
C GLN A 123 14.58 -1.68 9.86
N ALA A 124 15.55 -2.58 9.94
CA ALA A 124 16.48 -2.84 8.83
C ALA A 124 15.73 -3.34 7.57
N LEU A 125 14.73 -4.20 7.76
CA LEU A 125 13.86 -4.68 6.69
C LEU A 125 13.08 -3.53 6.04
N THR A 126 12.55 -2.60 6.85
CA THR A 126 11.87 -1.40 6.35
C THR A 126 12.78 -0.57 5.46
N TRP A 127 14.02 -0.35 5.90
CA TRP A 127 15.00 0.38 5.13
C TRP A 127 15.39 -0.33 3.84
N ALA A 128 15.56 -1.64 3.89
CA ALA A 128 15.84 -2.46 2.70
C ALA A 128 14.70 -2.39 1.67
N MET A 129 13.44 -2.48 2.11
CA MET A 129 12.27 -2.35 1.24
C MET A 129 12.15 -0.94 0.65
N TYR A 130 12.37 0.10 1.45
CA TYR A 130 12.40 1.48 0.96
C TYR A 130 13.46 1.66 -0.15
N THR A 131 14.67 1.16 0.08
CA THR A 131 15.75 1.23 -0.90
C THR A 131 15.43 0.44 -2.18
N LEU A 132 14.82 -0.74 -2.04
CA LEU A 132 14.39 -1.56 -3.16
C LEU A 132 13.33 -0.84 -4.01
N PHE A 133 12.31 -0.26 -3.38
CA PHE A 133 11.26 0.48 -4.09
C PHE A 133 11.82 1.71 -4.80
N ASN A 134 12.75 2.42 -4.18
CA ASN A 134 13.41 3.58 -4.79
C ASN A 134 14.34 3.17 -5.94
N GLY A 135 15.04 2.03 -5.81
CA GLY A 135 15.91 1.52 -6.86
C GLY A 135 15.17 1.00 -8.09
N LEU A 136 13.98 0.43 -7.88
CA LEU A 136 13.13 -0.13 -8.94
C LEU A 136 12.18 0.92 -9.55
N GLN A 137 12.68 2.12 -9.82
CA GLN A 137 11.90 3.23 -10.38
C GLN A 137 11.00 2.84 -11.58
N PRO A 138 11.47 2.06 -12.57
CA PRO A 138 10.63 1.69 -13.72
C PRO A 138 9.40 0.86 -13.35
N TYR A 139 9.40 0.21 -12.18
CA TYR A 139 8.30 -0.64 -11.70
C TYR A 139 7.41 0.02 -10.65
N THR A 140 7.96 0.93 -9.86
CA THR A 140 7.31 1.51 -8.67
C THR A 140 7.14 3.02 -8.73
N ASN A 141 7.74 3.69 -9.72
CA ASN A 141 7.93 5.14 -9.81
C ASN A 141 8.82 5.72 -8.66
N GLY A 142 9.50 4.86 -7.91
CA GLY A 142 10.50 5.22 -6.92
C GLY A 142 10.01 6.22 -5.87
N THR A 143 10.80 7.27 -5.64
CA THR A 143 10.51 8.34 -4.66
C THR A 143 9.23 9.13 -4.95
N ASN A 144 8.78 9.18 -6.21
CA ASN A 144 7.55 9.90 -6.58
C ASN A 144 6.28 9.13 -6.21
N GLY A 145 6.41 7.81 -6.03
CA GLY A 145 5.27 6.92 -5.80
C GLY A 145 4.28 6.88 -6.97
N ILE A 146 3.19 6.15 -6.83
CA ILE A 146 2.14 6.11 -7.84
C ILE A 146 1.27 7.35 -7.69
N THR A 147 1.32 8.21 -8.71
CA THR A 147 0.60 9.50 -8.77
C THR A 147 -0.30 9.56 -10.00
N GLY A 148 -1.17 10.57 -10.08
CA GLY A 148 -2.04 10.78 -11.23
C GLY A 148 -3.27 9.89 -11.24
N ILE A 149 -3.75 9.47 -10.07
CA ILE A 149 -5.00 8.73 -9.90
C ILE A 149 -6.14 9.75 -9.89
N ASP A 150 -6.88 9.83 -11.01
CA ASP A 150 -7.99 10.77 -11.19
C ASP A 150 -9.35 10.06 -11.16
N THR A 151 -9.35 8.73 -11.14
CA THR A 151 -10.57 7.91 -11.16
C THR A 151 -10.58 6.92 -10.00
N ILE A 152 -11.74 6.74 -9.38
CA ILE A 152 -11.97 5.70 -8.37
C ILE A 152 -13.11 4.83 -8.87
N ILE A 153 -12.85 3.53 -9.09
CA ILE A 153 -13.85 2.52 -9.52
C ILE A 153 -14.66 3.02 -10.73
N GLY A 154 -13.97 3.52 -11.76
CA GLY A 154 -14.60 3.99 -13.01
C GLY A 154 -15.25 5.37 -12.95
N SER A 155 -15.27 6.04 -11.81
CA SER A 155 -15.79 7.41 -11.66
C SER A 155 -14.64 8.40 -11.53
N TYR A 156 -14.77 9.53 -12.22
CA TYR A 156 -13.84 10.65 -12.06
C TYR A 156 -13.84 11.16 -10.63
N TYR A 157 -12.66 11.57 -10.16
CA TYR A 157 -12.45 12.14 -8.83
C TYR A 157 -13.24 13.47 -8.69
N ASN A 158 -14.50 13.37 -8.23
CA ASN A 158 -15.37 14.51 -7.98
C ASN A 158 -15.56 14.67 -6.46
N PRO A 159 -15.56 15.89 -5.90
CA PRO A 159 -15.79 16.12 -4.48
C PRO A 159 -17.04 15.43 -3.90
N ASN A 160 -18.09 15.28 -4.69
CA ASN A 160 -19.31 14.58 -4.25
C ASN A 160 -19.14 13.05 -4.18
N ASN A 161 -18.41 12.45 -5.11
CA ASN A 161 -18.15 11.02 -5.13
C ASN A 161 -17.24 10.59 -3.97
N ILE A 162 -16.29 11.44 -3.57
CA ILE A 162 -15.43 11.20 -2.41
C ILE A 162 -16.24 11.16 -1.13
N LYS A 163 -17.21 12.07 -0.97
CA LYS A 163 -18.10 12.08 0.20
C LYS A 163 -18.87 10.78 0.31
N ILE A 164 -19.47 10.31 -0.80
CA ILE A 164 -20.22 9.05 -0.84
C ILE A 164 -19.33 7.88 -0.46
N LEU A 165 -18.13 7.78 -1.05
CA LEU A 165 -17.18 6.71 -0.72
C LEU A 165 -16.77 6.73 0.76
N PHE A 166 -16.54 7.90 1.33
CA PHE A 166 -16.17 8.04 2.74
C PHE A 166 -17.29 7.63 3.69
N TYR A 167 -18.56 7.87 3.33
CA TYR A 167 -19.70 7.50 4.18
C TYR A 167 -20.13 6.04 4.02
N VAL A 168 -19.70 5.36 2.95
CA VAL A 168 -20.02 3.95 2.67
C VAL A 168 -18.92 3.00 3.15
N ALA A 169 -17.66 3.48 3.27
CA ALA A 169 -16.52 2.68 3.76
C ALA A 169 -16.44 2.68 5.29
#